data_0908cfeb93392dc439c7db3021114f17
#
_entry.id   0908cfeb93392dc439c7db3021114f17
#
_cell.length_a   1.000
_cell.length_b   1.000
_cell.length_c   1.000
_cell.angle_alpha   90.00
_cell.angle_beta   90.00
_cell.angle_gamma   90.00
#
_symmetry.space_group_name_H-M   'P 1'
#
loop_
_entity.id
_entity.type
_entity.pdbx_description
1 polymer ?
#
loop_
_entity_poly.entity_id
_entity_poly.type
_entity_poly.pdbx_seq_one_letter_code
_entity_poly.pdbx_strand_id
1 'polypeptide(L)'
;METTIKLNVPEDLMSLCTIYNIQPQKVLECFAKNVSFPRYYTDVNGKNRWATLFFLQLLDGKEDETETDTGLEEHYLQHFNDTLAIQLEEHNDNGVKARAAGRNVIRDWQKAVIAGRAKYILDGL
;
A
#
# COMPACT_ATOMS: atom_id res chain seq x y z
N MET A 1 -6.24 4.82 11.94
CA MET A 1 -5.24 4.43 12.97
C MET A 1 -4.16 5.51 13.03
N GLU A 2 -3.95 6.04 14.19
CA GLU A 2 -2.89 7.02 14.40
C GLU A 2 -1.61 6.33 14.84
N THR A 3 -0.50 6.67 14.20
CA THR A 3 0.82 6.10 14.51
C THR A 3 1.83 7.23 14.63
N THR A 4 2.65 7.18 15.68
CA THR A 4 3.74 8.13 15.87
C THR A 4 5.05 7.52 15.37
N ILE A 5 5.75 8.23 14.50
CA ILE A 5 7.02 7.80 13.91
C ILE A 5 8.07 8.87 14.21
N LYS A 6 9.22 8.43 14.76
CA LYS A 6 10.39 9.28 14.90
C LYS A 6 11.32 9.04 13.72
N LEU A 7 11.69 10.12 13.04
CA LEU A 7 12.54 10.06 11.86
C LEU A 7 13.62 11.12 11.94
N ASN A 8 14.87 10.71 11.69
CA ASN A 8 15.95 11.67 11.45
C ASN A 8 15.79 12.22 10.04
N VAL A 9 15.51 13.52 9.93
CA VAL A 9 15.34 14.18 8.63
C VAL A 9 16.72 14.52 8.08
N PRO A 10 17.10 13.95 6.92
CA PRO A 10 18.39 14.30 6.28
C PRO A 10 18.48 15.78 5.94
N GLU A 11 19.71 16.30 5.90
CA GLU A 11 19.98 17.72 5.62
C GLU A 11 19.36 18.17 4.29
N ASP A 12 19.50 17.35 3.24
CA ASP A 12 18.96 17.70 1.92
C ASP A 12 17.45 17.92 1.95
N LEU A 13 16.70 17.04 2.61
CA LEU A 13 15.26 17.21 2.74
C LEU A 13 14.92 18.41 3.62
N MET A 14 15.64 18.58 4.73
CA MET A 14 15.41 19.71 5.62
C MET A 14 15.67 21.06 4.93
N SER A 15 16.71 21.12 4.11
CA SER A 15 17.04 22.33 3.34
C SER A 15 15.91 22.71 2.38
N LEU A 16 15.38 21.73 1.63
CA LEU A 16 14.25 21.95 0.72
C LEU A 16 12.97 22.35 1.48
N CYS A 17 12.70 21.69 2.58
CA CYS A 17 11.56 22.03 3.43
C CYS A 17 11.64 23.45 3.96
N THR A 18 12.84 23.90 4.35
CA THR A 18 13.07 25.26 4.82
C THR A 18 12.89 26.28 3.69
N ILE A 19 13.47 26.00 2.52
CA ILE A 19 13.38 26.89 1.35
C ILE A 19 11.93 27.12 0.93
N TYR A 20 11.14 26.03 0.87
CA TYR A 20 9.75 26.10 0.41
C TYR A 20 8.73 26.26 1.54
N ASN A 21 9.18 26.38 2.78
CA ASN A 21 8.31 26.54 3.95
C ASN A 21 7.28 25.41 4.07
N ILE A 22 7.77 24.17 3.91
CA ILE A 22 6.97 22.96 4.06
C ILE A 22 7.49 22.20 5.27
N GLN A 23 6.58 21.75 6.15
CA GLN A 23 6.96 20.92 7.27
C GLN A 23 7.38 19.53 6.77
N PRO A 24 8.50 18.95 7.25
CA PRO A 24 8.88 17.57 6.89
C PRO A 24 7.77 16.56 7.17
N GLN A 25 7.03 16.74 8.25
CA GLN A 25 5.87 15.94 8.59
C GLN A 25 4.82 15.95 7.48
N LYS A 26 4.60 17.11 6.84
CA LYS A 26 3.64 17.25 5.75
C LYS A 26 4.03 16.42 4.53
N VAL A 27 5.32 16.35 4.22
CA VAL A 27 5.85 15.52 3.13
C VAL A 27 5.53 14.05 3.39
N LEU A 28 5.80 13.58 4.62
CA LEU A 28 5.54 12.19 5.01
C LEU A 28 4.04 11.87 5.02
N GLU A 29 3.23 12.77 5.53
CA GLU A 29 1.77 12.59 5.54
C GLU A 29 1.20 12.52 4.13
N CYS A 30 1.71 13.33 3.21
CA CYS A 30 1.30 13.31 1.81
C CYS A 30 1.60 11.95 1.16
N PHE A 31 2.80 11.40 1.40
CA PHE A 31 3.13 10.06 0.94
C PHE A 31 2.19 9.01 1.54
N ALA A 32 2.09 8.98 2.87
CA ALA A 32 1.30 7.98 3.60
C ALA A 32 -0.17 7.97 3.15
N LYS A 33 -0.73 9.16 2.93
CA LYS A 33 -2.13 9.34 2.54
C LYS A 33 -2.42 8.81 1.12
N ASN A 34 -1.42 8.79 0.24
CA ASN A 34 -1.62 8.51 -1.18
C ASN A 34 -1.20 7.11 -1.62
N VAL A 35 -0.65 6.29 -0.72
CA VAL A 35 -0.35 4.88 -1.02
C VAL A 35 -1.65 4.07 -0.96
N SER A 36 -2.06 3.53 -2.10
CA SER A 36 -3.31 2.76 -2.19
C SER A 36 -3.32 1.90 -3.45
N PHE A 37 -3.35 0.59 -3.30
CA PHE A 37 -3.53 -0.32 -4.43
C PHE A 37 -4.92 -0.15 -5.07
N PRO A 38 -6.02 -0.07 -4.31
CA PRO A 38 -7.33 0.14 -4.93
C PRO A 38 -7.41 1.39 -5.81
N ARG A 39 -6.85 2.51 -5.37
CA ARG A 39 -6.83 3.74 -6.19
C ARG A 39 -5.86 3.66 -7.34
N TYR A 40 -4.67 3.09 -7.13
CA TYR A 40 -3.64 2.98 -8.16
C TYR A 40 -4.13 2.18 -9.36
N TYR A 41 -4.81 1.05 -9.13
CA TYR A 41 -5.26 0.16 -10.20
C TYR A 41 -6.63 0.51 -10.79
N THR A 42 -7.38 1.43 -10.18
CA THR A 42 -8.67 1.89 -10.73
C THR A 42 -8.60 3.27 -11.37
N ASP A 43 -7.65 4.12 -10.98
CA ASP A 43 -7.50 5.48 -11.48
C ASP A 43 -6.16 5.64 -12.20
N VAL A 44 -6.13 5.22 -13.46
CA VAL A 44 -4.91 5.20 -14.29
C VAL A 44 -4.36 6.60 -14.54
N ASN A 45 -5.20 7.62 -14.50
CA ASN A 45 -4.84 9.02 -14.74
C ASN A 45 -4.78 9.85 -13.45
N GLY A 46 -4.80 9.21 -12.29
CA GLY A 46 -4.77 9.89 -10.99
C GLY A 46 -3.48 10.64 -10.73
N LYS A 47 -3.58 11.76 -10.03
CA LYS A 47 -2.46 12.68 -9.80
C LYS A 47 -1.42 12.17 -8.80
N ASN A 48 -1.82 11.30 -7.87
CA ASN A 48 -0.99 10.88 -6.75
C ASN A 48 -0.53 9.43 -6.86
N ARG A 49 -0.42 8.92 -8.07
CA ARG A 49 0.03 7.54 -8.33
C ARG A 49 1.49 7.32 -7.93
N TRP A 50 2.27 8.38 -7.88
CA TRP A 50 3.68 8.34 -7.52
C TRP A 50 3.94 7.68 -6.16
N ALA A 51 3.05 7.88 -5.20
CA ALA A 51 3.20 7.33 -3.85
C ALA A 51 3.14 5.80 -3.85
N THR A 52 2.17 5.22 -4.55
CA THR A 52 2.06 3.76 -4.68
C THR A 52 3.18 3.20 -5.54
N LEU A 53 3.58 3.89 -6.60
CA LEU A 53 4.73 3.50 -7.42
C LEU A 53 6.02 3.45 -6.58
N PHE A 54 6.25 4.45 -5.75
CA PHE A 54 7.37 4.47 -4.83
C PHE A 54 7.33 3.27 -3.86
N PHE A 55 6.15 2.96 -3.31
CA PHE A 55 5.96 1.79 -2.45
C PHE A 55 6.31 0.48 -3.18
N LEU A 56 5.87 0.34 -4.43
CA LEU A 56 6.21 -0.83 -5.26
C LEU A 56 7.71 -0.94 -5.50
N GLN A 57 8.41 0.19 -5.70
CA GLN A 57 9.85 0.20 -5.84
C GLN A 57 10.56 -0.25 -4.55
N LEU A 58 10.02 0.11 -3.38
CA LEU A 58 10.54 -0.40 -2.11
C LEU A 58 10.39 -1.92 -2.00
N LEU A 59 9.30 -2.49 -2.49
CA LEU A 59 9.10 -3.94 -2.51
C LEU A 59 10.15 -4.64 -3.38
N ASP A 60 10.45 -4.09 -4.56
CA ASP A 60 11.45 -4.65 -5.47
C ASP A 60 12.86 -4.62 -4.87
N GLY A 61 13.19 -3.57 -4.11
CA GLY A 61 14.47 -3.42 -3.45
C GLY A 61 14.56 -4.04 -2.07
N LYS A 62 13.50 -4.69 -1.60
CA LYS A 62 13.45 -5.26 -0.25
C LYS A 62 14.39 -6.46 -0.14
N GLU A 63 15.38 -6.33 0.75
CA GLU A 63 16.16 -7.49 1.17
C GLU A 63 15.34 -8.31 2.16
N ASP A 64 15.29 -9.62 1.93
CA ASP A 64 14.42 -10.53 2.66
C ASP A 64 14.88 -10.77 4.09
N GLU A 65 14.60 -9.85 5.00
CA GLU A 65 14.61 -10.12 6.43
C GLU A 65 13.32 -10.83 6.89
N THR A 66 12.23 -10.61 6.13
CA THR A 66 10.97 -11.32 6.32
C THR A 66 10.47 -11.81 4.97
N GLU A 67 10.41 -13.12 4.82
CA GLU A 67 9.90 -13.72 3.59
C GLU A 67 8.45 -13.31 3.36
N THR A 68 8.18 -12.76 2.16
CA THR A 68 6.83 -12.64 1.66
C THR A 68 6.34 -14.02 1.26
N ASP A 69 5.17 -14.44 1.72
CA ASP A 69 4.54 -15.66 1.25
C ASP A 69 4.07 -15.43 -0.19
N THR A 70 4.86 -15.87 -1.15
CA THR A 70 4.60 -15.66 -2.57
C THR A 70 3.36 -16.39 -3.06
N GLY A 71 3.02 -17.52 -2.44
CA GLY A 71 1.79 -18.26 -2.75
C GLY A 71 0.54 -17.47 -2.37
N LEU A 72 0.53 -16.89 -1.16
CA LEU A 72 -0.55 -16.00 -0.72
C LEU A 72 -0.60 -14.74 -1.57
N GLU A 73 0.55 -14.14 -1.88
CA GLU A 73 0.63 -12.94 -2.70
C GLU A 73 0.00 -13.17 -4.07
N GLU A 74 0.38 -14.21 -4.77
CA GLU A 74 -0.17 -14.55 -6.08
C GLU A 74 -1.69 -14.79 -6.01
N HIS A 75 -2.14 -15.54 -5.02
CA HIS A 75 -3.55 -15.86 -4.82
C HIS A 75 -4.38 -14.58 -4.62
N TYR A 76 -3.96 -13.72 -3.69
CA TYR A 76 -4.72 -12.51 -3.37
C TYR A 76 -4.59 -11.41 -4.40
N LEU A 77 -3.45 -11.27 -5.08
CA LEU A 77 -3.30 -10.34 -6.21
C LEU A 77 -4.19 -10.74 -7.37
N GLN A 78 -4.28 -12.04 -7.68
CA GLN A 78 -5.18 -12.52 -8.71
C GLN A 78 -6.65 -12.24 -8.34
N HIS A 79 -7.03 -12.54 -7.11
CA HIS A 79 -8.37 -12.27 -6.60
C HIS A 79 -8.68 -10.76 -6.60
N PHE A 80 -7.72 -9.94 -6.20
CA PHE A 80 -7.82 -8.48 -6.23
C PHE A 80 -8.06 -7.97 -7.65
N ASN A 81 -7.25 -8.41 -8.62
CA ASN A 81 -7.37 -8.00 -10.01
C ASN A 81 -8.70 -8.42 -10.62
N ASP A 82 -9.13 -9.66 -10.37
CA ASP A 82 -10.41 -10.18 -10.86
C ASP A 82 -11.59 -9.39 -10.25
N THR A 83 -11.52 -9.07 -8.98
CA THR A 83 -12.53 -8.29 -8.28
C THR A 83 -12.65 -6.88 -8.86
N LEU A 84 -11.52 -6.20 -9.09
CA LEU A 84 -11.53 -4.88 -9.72
C LEU A 84 -12.12 -4.93 -11.12
N ALA A 85 -11.71 -5.90 -11.94
CA ALA A 85 -12.19 -6.03 -13.31
C ALA A 85 -13.71 -6.22 -13.36
N ILE A 86 -14.24 -7.12 -12.54
CA ILE A 86 -15.69 -7.40 -12.47
C ILE A 86 -16.46 -6.16 -12.02
N GLN A 87 -16.01 -5.51 -10.95
CA GLN A 87 -16.69 -4.34 -10.38
C GLN A 87 -16.65 -3.13 -11.31
N LEU A 88 -15.55 -2.89 -12.00
CA LEU A 88 -15.43 -1.81 -12.98
C LEU A 88 -16.35 -2.05 -14.19
N GLU A 89 -16.48 -3.30 -14.62
CA GLU A 89 -17.37 -3.67 -15.72
C GLU A 89 -18.86 -3.53 -15.34
N GLU A 90 -19.23 -3.93 -14.11
CA GLU A 90 -20.62 -3.93 -13.65
C GLU A 90 -21.14 -2.55 -13.22
N HIS A 91 -20.26 -1.65 -12.81
CA HIS A 91 -20.63 -0.37 -12.23
C HIS A 91 -19.95 0.80 -12.93
N ASN A 92 -20.74 1.81 -13.29
CA ASN A 92 -20.25 3.04 -13.89
C ASN A 92 -20.28 4.18 -12.84
N ASP A 93 -19.46 4.06 -11.82
CA ASP A 93 -19.43 4.97 -10.66
C ASP A 93 -18.04 5.57 -10.38
N ASN A 94 -17.21 5.70 -11.40
CA ASN A 94 -15.82 6.16 -11.31
C ASN A 94 -14.94 5.27 -10.42
N GLY A 95 -15.26 3.99 -10.34
CA GLY A 95 -14.48 3.00 -9.60
C GLY A 95 -14.72 2.98 -8.09
N VAL A 96 -15.75 3.64 -7.57
CA VAL A 96 -16.03 3.70 -6.13
C VAL A 96 -16.27 2.30 -5.56
N LYS A 97 -17.15 1.52 -6.18
CA LYS A 97 -17.45 0.15 -5.73
C LYS A 97 -16.28 -0.80 -5.96
N ALA A 98 -15.55 -0.63 -7.05
CA ALA A 98 -14.35 -1.42 -7.33
C ALA A 98 -13.30 -1.21 -6.23
N ARG A 99 -13.04 0.04 -5.85
CA ARG A 99 -12.10 0.35 -4.77
C ARG A 99 -12.53 -0.23 -3.43
N ALA A 100 -13.81 -0.14 -3.09
CA ALA A 100 -14.35 -0.71 -1.85
C ALA A 100 -14.18 -2.23 -1.83
N ALA A 101 -14.54 -2.92 -2.92
CA ALA A 101 -14.38 -4.36 -3.04
C ALA A 101 -12.90 -4.77 -3.01
N GLY A 102 -12.03 -4.02 -3.68
CA GLY A 102 -10.58 -4.25 -3.66
C GLY A 102 -10.00 -4.11 -2.26
N ARG A 103 -10.44 -3.11 -1.47
CA ARG A 103 -10.01 -2.96 -0.08
C ARG A 103 -10.38 -4.17 0.77
N ASN A 104 -11.54 -4.75 0.54
CA ASN A 104 -11.95 -5.96 1.25
C ASN A 104 -11.02 -7.14 0.94
N VAL A 105 -10.61 -7.30 -0.30
CA VAL A 105 -9.63 -8.32 -0.69
C VAL A 105 -8.29 -8.10 0.01
N ILE A 106 -7.81 -6.86 0.04
CA ILE A 106 -6.55 -6.50 0.73
C ILE A 106 -6.65 -6.81 2.23
N ARG A 107 -7.78 -6.50 2.87
CA ARG A 107 -8.01 -6.83 4.28
C ARG A 107 -7.99 -8.33 4.54
N ASP A 108 -8.59 -9.13 3.66
CA ASP A 108 -8.59 -10.57 3.77
C ASP A 108 -7.17 -11.14 3.60
N TRP A 109 -6.41 -10.59 2.66
CA TRP A 109 -5.00 -10.91 2.49
C TRP A 109 -4.19 -10.60 3.75
N GLN A 110 -4.37 -9.41 4.30
CA GLN A 110 -3.72 -9.01 5.55
C GLN A 110 -4.01 -10.01 6.69
N LYS A 111 -5.28 -10.40 6.84
CA LYS A 111 -5.68 -11.38 7.85
C LYS A 111 -5.02 -12.74 7.63
N ALA A 112 -4.94 -13.19 6.39
CA ALA A 112 -4.29 -14.45 6.04
C ALA A 112 -2.79 -14.42 6.35
N VAL A 113 -2.11 -13.32 6.05
CA VAL A 113 -0.69 -13.13 6.37
C VAL A 113 -0.45 -13.15 7.88
N ILE A 114 -1.27 -12.43 8.64
CA ILE A 114 -1.17 -12.39 10.10
C ILE A 114 -1.41 -13.79 10.70
N ALA A 115 -2.42 -14.50 10.22
CA ALA A 115 -2.73 -15.86 10.67
C ALA A 115 -1.57 -16.83 10.36
N GLY A 116 -0.96 -16.72 9.17
CA GLY A 116 0.19 -17.52 8.78
C GLY A 116 1.41 -17.28 9.66
N ARG A 117 1.68 -16.01 9.99
CA ARG A 117 2.79 -15.65 10.89
C ARG A 117 2.56 -16.16 12.31
N ALA A 118 1.34 -16.02 12.83
CA ALA A 118 0.98 -16.54 14.16
C ALA A 118 1.14 -18.06 14.23
N LYS A 119 0.69 -18.77 13.21
CA LYS A 119 0.87 -20.21 13.11
C LYS A 119 2.35 -20.63 13.11
N TYR A 120 3.17 -19.93 12.33
CA TYR A 120 4.61 -20.16 12.25
C TYR A 120 5.29 -20.01 13.61
N ILE A 121 4.94 -18.98 14.36
CA ILE A 121 5.46 -18.74 15.70
C ILE A 121 5.06 -19.87 16.66
N LEU A 122 3.79 -20.29 16.62
CA LEU A 122 3.27 -21.38 17.46
C LEU A 122 3.94 -22.71 17.13
N ASP A 123 4.11 -23.03 15.85
CA ASP A 123 4.75 -24.27 15.39
C ASP A 123 6.25 -24.31 15.74
N GLY A 124 6.89 -23.15 15.92
CA GLY A 124 8.28 -23.03 16.33
C GLY A 124 8.52 -23.16 17.83
N LEU A 125 7.47 -23.22 18.62
CA LEU A 125 7.57 -23.44 20.08
C LEU A 125 7.60 -24.94 20.39
#